data_1f5dc35ff5c5256793bc4bd785a4acf7
#
_entry.id   1f5dc35ff5c5256793bc4bd785a4acf7
#
_cell.length_a   1.000
_cell.length_b   1.000
_cell.length_c   1.000
_cell.angle_alpha   90.00
_cell.angle_beta   90.00
_cell.angle_gamma   90.00
#
_symmetry.space_group_name_H-M   'P 1'
#
loop_
_entity.id
_entity.type
_entity.pdbx_description
1 polymer ?
#
loop_
_entity_poly.entity_id
_entity_poly.type
_entity_poly.pdbx_seq_one_letter_code
_entity_poly.pdbx_strand_id
1 'polypeptide(L)'
;MERDRNRELIEEYPWLNIGYEQLTLLDTLPWGWHDLILDMCKEIKRELVKYDLVSKYEVIEAKEKWYGLSWYDALSDLSPMPFAITDIVCKYEVQSREVCTMCGRSKPKDQEMCDVCMEPYR
;
A
#
# COMPACT_ATOMS: atom_id res chain seq x y z
N MET A 1 15.10 -14.76 -1.52
CA MET A 1 14.13 -15.27 -2.50
C MET A 1 12.77 -14.65 -2.22
N GLU A 2 11.98 -14.47 -3.26
CA GLU A 2 10.68 -13.80 -3.13
C GLU A 2 9.75 -14.46 -2.12
N ARG A 3 9.78 -15.79 -2.06
CA ARG A 3 8.94 -16.56 -1.16
C ARG A 3 9.23 -16.22 0.32
N ASP A 4 10.50 -16.11 0.67
CA ASP A 4 10.92 -15.78 2.03
C ASP A 4 10.65 -14.31 2.33
N ARG A 5 10.84 -13.44 1.33
CA ARG A 5 10.53 -12.02 1.44
C ARG A 5 9.05 -11.80 1.73
N ASN A 6 8.17 -12.51 1.01
CA ASN A 6 6.73 -12.38 1.22
C ASN A 6 6.32 -12.88 2.60
N ARG A 7 6.93 -13.95 3.09
CA ARG A 7 6.68 -14.44 4.45
C ARG A 7 7.10 -13.39 5.49
N GLU A 8 8.27 -12.79 5.32
CA GLU A 8 8.74 -11.74 6.22
C GLU A 8 7.81 -10.53 6.21
N LEU A 9 7.33 -10.14 5.04
CA LEU A 9 6.40 -9.02 4.91
C LEU A 9 5.09 -9.30 5.63
N ILE A 10 4.56 -10.51 5.53
CA ILE A 10 3.32 -10.89 6.20
C ILE A 10 3.52 -10.95 7.71
N GLU A 11 4.68 -11.41 8.18
CA GLU A 11 4.99 -11.42 9.61
C GLU A 11 5.08 -10.00 10.16
N GLU A 12 5.70 -9.10 9.40
CA GLU A 12 5.84 -7.69 9.78
C GLU A 12 4.53 -6.93 9.67
N TYR A 13 3.77 -7.18 8.59
CA TYR A 13 2.51 -6.50 8.28
C TYR A 13 1.43 -7.56 7.95
N PRO A 14 0.76 -8.13 8.97
CA PRO A 14 -0.19 -9.23 8.76
C PRO A 14 -1.32 -8.94 7.76
N TRP A 15 -1.70 -7.67 7.61
CA TRP A 15 -2.76 -7.28 6.67
C TRP A 15 -2.34 -7.42 5.20
N LEU A 16 -1.08 -7.68 4.92
CA LEU A 16 -0.61 -7.95 3.55
C LEU A 16 -0.90 -9.39 3.13
N ASN A 17 -1.35 -10.24 4.04
CA ASN A 17 -1.72 -11.62 3.73
C ASN A 17 -3.08 -11.65 3.02
N ILE A 18 -3.09 -12.13 1.76
CA ILE A 18 -4.32 -12.25 0.96
C ILE A 18 -4.81 -13.68 0.84
N GLY A 19 -4.28 -14.59 1.66
CA GLY A 19 -4.71 -15.97 1.69
C GLY A 19 -4.00 -16.91 0.73
N TYR A 20 -3.01 -16.44 -0.03
CA TYR A 20 -2.18 -17.25 -0.92
C TYR A 20 -0.77 -17.34 -0.38
N GLU A 21 -0.24 -18.56 -0.27
CA GLU A 21 1.05 -18.85 0.37
C GLU A 21 2.23 -18.02 -0.13
N GLN A 22 2.24 -17.71 -1.41
CA GLN A 22 3.40 -17.10 -2.05
C GLN A 22 3.20 -15.64 -2.47
N LEU A 23 2.01 -15.11 -2.22
CA LEU A 23 1.66 -13.77 -2.67
C LEU A 23 1.25 -12.89 -1.49
N THR A 24 1.55 -11.60 -1.61
CA THR A 24 1.06 -10.59 -0.68
C THR A 24 0.17 -9.61 -1.43
N LEU A 25 -0.49 -8.73 -0.69
CA LEU A 25 -1.26 -7.64 -1.29
C LEU A 25 -0.41 -6.80 -2.25
N LEU A 26 0.90 -6.63 -1.97
CA LEU A 26 1.80 -5.89 -2.84
C LEU A 26 1.88 -6.48 -4.25
N ASP A 27 1.80 -7.80 -4.36
CA ASP A 27 1.86 -8.47 -5.66
C ASP A 27 0.68 -8.13 -6.56
N THR A 28 -0.42 -7.63 -5.98
CA THR A 28 -1.61 -7.21 -6.73
C THR A 28 -1.58 -5.72 -7.08
N LEU A 29 -0.55 -5.00 -6.65
CA LEU A 29 -0.45 -3.55 -6.82
C LEU A 29 0.71 -3.19 -7.73
N PRO A 30 0.67 -1.99 -8.36
CA PRO A 30 1.74 -1.58 -9.27
C PRO A 30 3.12 -1.65 -8.62
N TRP A 31 4.07 -2.20 -9.37
CA TRP A 31 5.44 -2.40 -8.90
C TRP A 31 6.09 -1.11 -8.40
N GLY A 32 5.88 0.00 -9.12
CA GLY A 32 6.47 1.29 -8.78
C GLY A 32 5.98 1.89 -7.46
N TRP A 33 4.91 1.35 -6.89
CA TRP A 33 4.34 1.82 -5.62
C TRP A 33 4.76 1.00 -4.42
N HIS A 34 5.52 -0.10 -4.61
CA HIS A 34 5.82 -1.01 -3.49
C HIS A 34 6.54 -0.32 -2.34
N ASP A 35 7.55 0.50 -2.62
CA ASP A 35 8.28 1.21 -1.58
C ASP A 35 7.38 2.21 -0.84
N LEU A 36 6.57 2.94 -1.58
CA LEU A 36 5.62 3.90 -1.01
C LEU A 36 4.63 3.20 -0.08
N ILE A 37 4.09 2.05 -0.51
CA ILE A 37 3.13 1.28 0.29
C ILE A 37 3.79 0.70 1.54
N LEU A 38 5.03 0.24 1.43
CA LEU A 38 5.76 -0.27 2.59
C LEU A 38 6.04 0.84 3.61
N ASP A 39 6.36 2.05 3.14
CA ASP A 39 6.49 3.20 4.03
C ASP A 39 5.18 3.51 4.75
N MET A 40 4.07 3.44 4.02
CA MET A 40 2.73 3.60 4.61
C MET A 40 2.46 2.53 5.66
N CYS A 41 2.75 1.27 5.35
CA CYS A 41 2.55 0.15 6.28
C CYS A 41 3.36 0.33 7.56
N LYS A 42 4.56 0.88 7.46
CA LYS A 42 5.42 1.18 8.60
C LYS A 42 4.74 2.17 9.54
N GLU A 43 4.17 3.24 9.00
CA GLU A 43 3.46 4.24 9.78
C GLU A 43 2.16 3.69 10.38
N ILE A 44 1.41 2.91 9.58
CA ILE A 44 0.19 2.26 10.06
C ILE A 44 0.49 1.34 11.24
N LYS A 45 1.53 0.52 11.12
CA LYS A 45 1.92 -0.41 12.18
C LYS A 45 2.26 0.33 13.47
N ARG A 46 2.97 1.45 13.35
CA ARG A 46 3.35 2.25 14.51
C ARG A 46 2.13 2.69 15.30
N GLU A 47 1.05 3.08 14.61
CA GLU A 47 -0.19 3.45 15.27
C GLU A 47 -0.92 2.24 15.86
N LEU A 48 -0.94 1.11 15.13
CA LEU A 48 -1.61 -0.10 15.62
C LEU A 48 -0.95 -0.69 16.86
N VAL A 49 0.37 -0.59 16.95
CA VAL A 49 1.12 -1.07 18.12
C VAL A 49 0.69 -0.35 19.39
N LYS A 50 0.39 0.94 19.30
CA LYS A 50 -0.05 1.73 20.46
C LYS A 50 -1.31 1.17 21.11
N TYR A 51 -2.16 0.50 20.34
CA TYR A 51 -3.45 -0.02 20.81
C TYR A 51 -3.51 -1.56 20.80
N ASP A 52 -2.40 -2.22 20.51
CA ASP A 52 -2.33 -3.68 20.40
C ASP A 52 -3.33 -4.23 19.36
N LEU A 53 -3.38 -3.59 18.20
CA LEU A 53 -4.34 -3.91 17.14
C LEU A 53 -3.69 -4.44 15.84
N VAL A 54 -2.38 -4.75 15.85
CA VAL A 54 -1.66 -5.18 14.64
C VAL A 54 -2.33 -6.39 13.98
N SER A 55 -2.77 -7.37 14.78
CA SER A 55 -3.38 -8.60 14.26
C SER A 55 -4.83 -8.42 13.84
N LYS A 56 -5.43 -7.28 14.14
CA LYS A 56 -6.86 -7.03 13.89
C LYS A 56 -7.13 -6.09 12.72
N TYR A 57 -6.12 -5.38 12.25
CA TYR A 57 -6.28 -4.47 11.13
C TYR A 57 -6.39 -5.27 9.83
N GLU A 58 -7.39 -4.95 9.01
CA GLU A 58 -7.64 -5.63 7.74
C GLU A 58 -7.77 -4.62 6.60
N VAL A 59 -7.23 -4.98 5.44
CA VAL A 59 -7.43 -4.23 4.20
C VAL A 59 -8.48 -4.98 3.38
N ILE A 60 -9.57 -4.28 3.04
CA ILE A 60 -10.68 -4.86 2.29
C ILE A 60 -10.34 -4.88 0.80
N GLU A 61 -9.81 -3.77 0.29
CA GLU A 61 -9.45 -3.65 -1.11
C GLU A 61 -8.35 -2.60 -1.27
N ALA A 62 -7.36 -2.90 -2.11
CA ALA A 62 -6.35 -1.92 -2.49
C ALA A 62 -6.10 -2.07 -3.99
N LYS A 63 -6.12 -0.96 -4.72
CA LYS A 63 -5.96 -0.97 -6.17
C LYS A 63 -5.53 0.38 -6.71
N GLU A 64 -5.13 0.41 -7.97
CA GLU A 64 -4.93 1.65 -8.71
C GLU A 64 -6.31 2.15 -9.16
N LYS A 65 -6.57 3.44 -8.96
CA LYS A 65 -7.82 4.08 -9.38
C LYS A 65 -7.53 5.53 -9.74
N TRP A 66 -7.88 5.92 -10.95
CA TRP A 66 -7.67 7.30 -11.41
C TRP A 66 -6.23 7.78 -11.23
N TYR A 67 -5.26 6.89 -11.59
CA TYR A 67 -3.82 7.15 -11.57
C TYR A 67 -3.22 7.29 -10.17
N GLY A 68 -3.95 6.87 -9.15
CA GLY A 68 -3.51 6.89 -7.76
C GLY A 68 -3.92 5.64 -7.02
N LEU A 69 -3.37 5.47 -5.81
CA LEU A 69 -3.70 4.37 -4.92
C LEU A 69 -5.06 4.61 -4.27
N SER A 70 -5.89 3.56 -4.26
CA SER A 70 -7.11 3.51 -3.46
C SER A 70 -6.94 2.39 -2.44
N TRP A 71 -6.91 2.76 -1.16
CA TRP A 71 -6.69 1.84 -0.05
C TRP A 71 -7.93 1.87 0.86
N TYR A 72 -8.69 0.78 0.82
CA TYR A 72 -9.92 0.67 1.60
C TYR A 72 -9.72 -0.37 2.68
N ASP A 73 -9.83 0.04 3.94
CA ASP A 73 -9.59 -0.82 5.09
C ASP A 73 -10.82 -0.89 6.02
N ALA A 74 -10.75 -1.82 6.98
CA ALA A 74 -11.80 -2.01 7.97
C ALA A 74 -11.46 -1.28 9.28
N LEU A 75 -10.85 -0.09 9.18
CA LEU A 75 -10.43 0.69 10.35
C LEU A 75 -11.58 0.97 11.32
N SER A 76 -12.77 1.23 10.79
CA SER A 76 -13.96 1.54 11.61
C SER A 76 -14.40 0.38 12.50
N ASP A 77 -13.96 -0.85 12.21
CA ASP A 77 -14.29 -2.03 13.02
C ASP A 77 -13.39 -2.17 14.24
N LEU A 78 -12.33 -1.37 14.33
CA LEU A 78 -11.38 -1.45 15.44
C LEU A 78 -11.85 -0.64 16.65
N SER A 79 -11.60 -1.16 17.84
CA SER A 79 -11.94 -0.51 19.10
C SER A 79 -10.76 -0.64 20.07
N PRO A 80 -10.13 0.47 20.49
CA PRO A 80 -10.39 1.84 20.04
C PRO A 80 -9.97 2.05 18.59
N MET A 81 -10.64 2.93 17.89
CA MET A 81 -10.32 3.23 16.50
C MET A 81 -9.10 4.18 16.42
N PRO A 82 -7.99 3.75 15.80
CA PRO A 82 -6.81 4.63 15.67
C PRO A 82 -6.98 5.61 14.51
N PHE A 83 -7.61 6.75 14.80
CA PHE A 83 -7.97 7.77 13.80
C PHE A 83 -6.78 8.26 12.96
N ALA A 84 -5.56 8.27 13.53
CA ALA A 84 -4.37 8.72 12.81
C ALA A 84 -4.12 7.91 11.54
N ILE A 85 -4.58 6.66 11.48
CA ILE A 85 -4.39 5.81 10.30
C ILE A 85 -5.13 6.37 9.09
N THR A 86 -6.30 6.99 9.29
CA THR A 86 -7.02 7.64 8.18
C THR A 86 -6.14 8.71 7.51
N ASP A 87 -5.48 9.56 8.32
CA ASP A 87 -4.62 10.60 7.79
C ASP A 87 -3.37 10.02 7.11
N ILE A 88 -2.83 8.95 7.66
CA ILE A 88 -1.68 8.26 7.06
C ILE A 88 -2.05 7.74 5.67
N VAL A 89 -3.15 7.00 5.57
CA VAL A 89 -3.62 6.45 4.30
C VAL A 89 -3.87 7.57 3.27
N CYS A 90 -4.58 8.63 3.68
CA CYS A 90 -4.85 9.75 2.79
C CYS A 90 -3.57 10.40 2.26
N LYS A 91 -2.58 10.57 3.12
CA LYS A 91 -1.29 11.14 2.74
C LYS A 91 -0.63 10.32 1.62
N TYR A 92 -0.60 9.01 1.79
CA TYR A 92 0.04 8.13 0.80
C TYR A 92 -0.78 7.97 -0.47
N GLU A 93 -2.10 7.99 -0.37
CA GLU A 93 -2.96 8.01 -1.56
C GLU A 93 -2.69 9.24 -2.42
N VAL A 94 -2.55 10.41 -1.78
CA VAL A 94 -2.23 11.65 -2.49
C VAL A 94 -0.84 11.57 -3.12
N GLN A 95 0.16 11.08 -2.38
CA GLN A 95 1.52 10.94 -2.90
C GLN A 95 1.58 10.00 -4.10
N SER A 96 0.78 8.92 -4.08
CA SER A 96 0.82 7.91 -5.14
C SER A 96 0.49 8.49 -6.51
N ARG A 97 -0.28 9.56 -6.57
CA ARG A 97 -0.66 10.20 -7.84
C ARG A 97 0.53 10.81 -8.56
N GLU A 98 1.62 11.05 -7.87
CA GLU A 98 2.84 11.63 -8.44
C GLU A 98 3.98 10.59 -8.52
N VAL A 99 3.65 9.30 -8.36
CA VAL A 99 4.62 8.21 -8.39
C VAL A 99 4.27 7.26 -9.53
N CYS A 100 5.23 7.06 -10.45
CA CYS A 100 5.06 6.18 -11.60
C CYS A 100 4.75 4.75 -11.16
N THR A 101 3.71 4.14 -11.75
CA THR A 101 3.31 2.77 -11.41
C THR A 101 4.33 1.72 -11.83
N MET A 102 5.21 2.03 -12.78
CA MET A 102 6.21 1.08 -13.28
C MET A 102 7.55 1.22 -12.56
N CYS A 103 8.11 2.42 -12.48
CA CYS A 103 9.47 2.61 -11.97
C CYS A 103 9.55 3.31 -10.62
N GLY A 104 8.45 3.89 -10.12
CA GLY A 104 8.44 4.60 -8.84
C GLY A 104 9.00 6.01 -8.87
N ARG A 105 9.40 6.51 -10.03
CA ARG A 105 9.86 7.91 -10.18
C ARG A 105 8.68 8.86 -10.21
N SER A 106 8.97 10.15 -10.17
CA SER A 106 7.93 11.18 -10.26
C SER A 106 7.20 11.11 -11.60
N LYS A 107 5.92 11.39 -11.58
CA LYS A 107 5.09 11.47 -12.77
C LYS A 107 4.06 12.59 -12.62
N PRO A 108 3.49 13.09 -13.74
CA PRO A 108 2.33 13.98 -13.67
C PRO A 108 1.10 13.24 -13.08
N LYS A 109 0.22 13.99 -12.44
CA LYS A 109 -0.99 13.42 -11.80
C LYS A 109 -2.01 12.91 -12.79
N ASP A 110 -1.96 13.36 -14.03
CA ASP A 110 -2.93 13.02 -15.08
C ASP A 110 -2.50 11.85 -15.96
N GLN A 111 -1.49 11.10 -15.53
CA GLN A 111 -1.06 9.89 -16.25
C GLN A 111 -0.61 8.82 -15.24
N GLU A 112 -0.66 7.57 -15.69
CA GLU A 112 -0.35 6.40 -14.84
C GLU A 112 1.16 6.21 -14.64
N MET A 113 1.94 6.50 -15.67
CA MET A 113 3.38 6.30 -15.67
C MET A 113 4.11 7.61 -15.99
N CYS A 114 5.39 7.66 -15.63
CA CYS A 114 6.24 8.79 -16.04
C CYS A 114 6.48 8.76 -17.55
N ASP A 115 6.96 9.89 -18.10
CA ASP A 115 7.17 10.01 -19.54
C ASP A 115 8.13 8.96 -20.08
N VAL A 116 9.17 8.61 -19.32
CA VAL A 116 10.15 7.60 -19.75
C VAL A 116 9.48 6.22 -19.90
N CYS A 117 8.65 5.83 -18.93
CA CYS A 117 7.95 4.53 -18.97
C CYS A 117 6.84 4.51 -20.01
N MET A 118 6.25 5.67 -20.33
CA MET A 118 5.20 5.76 -21.35
C MET A 118 5.75 5.78 -22.77
N GLU A 119 7.01 6.10 -22.95
CA GLU A 119 7.61 6.26 -24.29
C GLU A 119 7.37 5.08 -25.24
N PRO A 120 7.52 3.80 -24.79
CA PRO A 120 7.26 2.66 -25.67
C PRO A 120 5.81 2.55 -26.17
N TYR A 121 4.87 3.23 -25.54
CA TYR A 121 3.45 3.16 -25.86
C TYR A 121 2.94 4.36 -26.66
N ARG A 122 3.82 5.30 -26.98
CA ARG A 122 3.48 6.53 -27.74
C ARG A 122 3.68 6.41 -29.23
#